data_71f92da0fb3e7933f88700dfa3c3ddda
#
_entry.id   71f92da0fb3e7933f88700dfa3c3ddda
#
_cell.length_a   1.000
_cell.length_b   1.000
_cell.length_c   1.000
_cell.angle_alpha   90.00
_cell.angle_beta   90.00
_cell.angle_gamma   90.00
#
_symmetry.space_group_name_H-M   'P 1'
#
loop_
_entity.id
_entity.type
_entity.pdbx_description
1 polymer ?
#
loop_
_entity_poly.entity_id
_entity_poly.type
_entity_poly.pdbx_seq_one_letter_code
_entity_poly.pdbx_strand_id
1 'polypeptide(L)'
;MKSPRTRRTSKLRLLPLIAACLELAACAQPSWGEFSSLIEEQPFVIEVAPADGSRIEKQSEFVLRFSERLDLASLEKDAVALLFNAEEKTFSDIGDLMDDLASGELAAVPSQFLLDSEEKELSLLPEGELADGIYHLVITPALLSVQGLPFNQKPGESPQLFIARYIVGEGELPQLGESPAGPTSPPPPIFGPPPESLVIQEFLYDGKVSETDGEAFVELYGTAGADISLYQVLFLNGSNGEETERITLPPNSILGEDGIFLIADLKTGSTTSSGVAGADFLDQFDPQNGPDGLQLLNRDGELLDTVAYGEGAVALAVNGLALGEGLPAPDVTAGHSLSRLAGADSGDNRLDFQDQVTPSPGSL
;
A
#
# COMPACT_ATOMS: atom_id res chain seq x y z
N MET A 1 22.24 -74.30 11.36
CA MET A 1 23.34 -73.35 11.08
C MET A 1 22.74 -72.09 10.50
N LYS A 2 22.63 -70.97 11.30
CA LYS A 2 22.10 -69.66 10.93
C LYS A 2 23.26 -68.69 10.93
N SER A 3 23.51 -68.06 9.77
CA SER A 3 24.50 -67.00 9.57
C SER A 3 24.03 -65.66 10.17
N PRO A 4 24.87 -64.84 10.80
CA PRO A 4 24.48 -63.58 11.39
C PRO A 4 24.47 -62.45 10.35
N ARG A 5 23.38 -61.67 10.37
CA ARG A 5 23.24 -60.42 9.60
C ARG A 5 24.01 -59.29 10.28
N THR A 6 24.99 -58.77 9.61
CA THR A 6 25.68 -57.51 9.99
C THR A 6 24.81 -56.32 9.68
N ARG A 7 24.49 -55.51 10.69
CA ARG A 7 23.89 -54.16 10.55
C ARG A 7 24.97 -53.16 10.12
N ARG A 8 24.84 -52.62 8.94
CA ARG A 8 25.57 -51.43 8.50
C ARG A 8 24.85 -50.18 9.02
N THR A 9 25.43 -49.45 9.93
CA THR A 9 25.03 -48.09 10.32
C THR A 9 25.68 -47.09 9.38
N SER A 10 24.90 -46.44 8.52
CA SER A 10 25.35 -45.32 7.72
C SER A 10 25.29 -44.07 8.57
N LYS A 11 26.43 -43.51 8.93
CA LYS A 11 26.56 -42.16 9.49
C LYS A 11 26.35 -41.17 8.35
N LEU A 12 25.21 -40.49 8.35
CA LEU A 12 24.97 -39.34 7.50
C LEU A 12 25.86 -38.20 8.00
N ARG A 13 26.87 -37.82 7.22
CA ARG A 13 27.67 -36.65 7.45
C ARG A 13 26.87 -35.46 6.89
N LEU A 14 26.38 -34.60 7.78
CA LEU A 14 25.98 -33.25 7.41
C LEU A 14 27.23 -32.49 6.95
N LEU A 15 27.34 -32.21 5.68
CA LEU A 15 28.24 -31.19 5.16
C LEU A 15 27.49 -29.85 5.18
N PRO A 16 28.13 -28.74 5.58
CA PRO A 16 27.51 -27.44 5.63
C PRO A 16 27.30 -26.92 4.21
N LEU A 17 26.03 -26.73 3.83
CA LEU A 17 25.62 -26.05 2.60
C LEU A 17 25.56 -24.53 2.85
N ILE A 18 26.68 -23.95 3.29
CA ILE A 18 26.86 -22.51 3.47
C ILE A 18 28.14 -22.12 2.74
N ALA A 19 28.13 -22.18 1.43
CA ALA A 19 29.16 -21.56 0.57
C ALA A 19 28.81 -21.56 -0.91
N ALA A 20 27.55 -21.39 -1.28
CA ALA A 20 27.18 -21.34 -2.71
C ALA A 20 26.28 -20.16 -3.09
N CYS A 21 26.08 -19.18 -2.22
CA CYS A 21 25.29 -17.98 -2.55
C CYS A 21 26.13 -16.68 -2.63
N LEU A 22 27.43 -16.74 -2.69
CA LEU A 22 28.30 -15.55 -2.72
C LEU A 22 29.05 -15.31 -4.04
N GLU A 23 28.74 -16.02 -5.14
CA GLU A 23 29.44 -15.81 -6.42
C GLU A 23 28.55 -15.52 -7.65
N LEU A 24 27.29 -15.09 -7.45
CA LEU A 24 26.45 -14.62 -8.57
C LEU A 24 25.97 -13.16 -8.45
N ALA A 25 26.57 -12.37 -7.58
CA ALA A 25 26.28 -10.93 -7.44
C ALA A 25 27.30 -10.05 -8.14
N ALA A 26 27.74 -10.41 -9.33
CA ALA A 26 28.58 -9.56 -10.14
C ALA A 26 28.19 -9.69 -11.60
N CYS A 27 27.02 -9.13 -11.97
CA CYS A 27 26.73 -8.63 -13.32
C CYS A 27 25.28 -8.17 -13.39
N ALA A 28 25.14 -6.92 -13.51
CA ALA A 28 24.04 -6.02 -13.80
C ALA A 28 23.69 -5.15 -12.59
N GLN A 29 24.19 -3.94 -12.60
CA GLN A 29 23.53 -2.88 -11.83
C GLN A 29 22.14 -2.71 -12.46
N PRO A 30 21.05 -2.83 -11.67
CA PRO A 30 19.73 -2.56 -12.19
C PRO A 30 19.70 -1.13 -12.73
N SER A 31 19.03 -0.94 -13.86
CA SER A 31 18.80 0.39 -14.42
C SER A 31 17.88 1.18 -13.47
N TRP A 32 17.93 2.50 -13.48
CA TRP A 32 17.06 3.33 -12.63
C TRP A 32 15.56 3.03 -12.83
N GLY A 33 15.15 2.48 -13.95
CA GLY A 33 13.78 2.01 -14.22
C GLY A 33 13.40 0.75 -13.44
N GLU A 34 14.36 -0.15 -13.15
CA GLU A 34 14.08 -1.33 -12.31
C GLU A 34 13.92 -0.98 -10.83
N PHE A 35 14.51 0.13 -10.39
CA PHE A 35 14.28 0.64 -9.03
C PHE A 35 12.91 1.29 -8.89
N SER A 36 12.39 1.94 -9.91
CA SER A 36 11.08 2.57 -9.91
C SER A 36 9.95 1.54 -9.66
N SER A 37 10.01 0.39 -10.33
CA SER A 37 9.02 -0.66 -10.15
C SER A 37 9.09 -1.40 -8.80
N LEU A 38 10.29 -1.48 -8.20
CA LEU A 38 10.45 -2.03 -6.86
C LEU A 38 9.92 -1.08 -5.77
N ILE A 39 9.82 0.21 -6.10
CA ILE A 39 9.35 1.25 -5.18
C ILE A 39 7.84 1.17 -4.99
N GLU A 40 7.09 0.87 -6.04
CA GLU A 40 5.63 0.89 -6.06
C GLU A 40 5.00 -0.32 -5.36
N GLU A 41 5.74 -1.42 -5.22
CA GLU A 41 5.28 -2.67 -4.60
C GLU A 41 5.88 -2.94 -3.22
N GLN A 42 6.75 -2.08 -2.70
CA GLN A 42 7.28 -2.21 -1.34
C GLN A 42 6.22 -1.77 -0.33
N PRO A 43 5.79 -2.65 0.60
CA PRO A 43 4.84 -2.24 1.62
C PRO A 43 5.44 -1.21 2.55
N PHE A 44 4.67 -0.18 2.89
CA PHE A 44 4.99 0.82 3.90
C PHE A 44 3.77 1.10 4.79
N VAL A 45 3.98 1.62 5.99
CA VAL A 45 2.90 1.99 6.90
C VAL A 45 2.28 3.31 6.46
N ILE A 46 0.99 3.28 6.18
CA ILE A 46 0.16 4.44 5.87
C ILE A 46 -0.33 5.10 7.17
N GLU A 47 -0.76 4.28 8.12
CA GLU A 47 -1.38 4.73 9.35
C GLU A 47 -1.02 3.80 10.50
N VAL A 48 -0.91 4.35 11.70
CA VAL A 48 -0.78 3.59 12.94
C VAL A 48 -1.70 4.16 14.00
N ALA A 49 -2.45 3.30 14.66
CA ALA A 49 -3.27 3.66 15.81
C ALA A 49 -2.88 2.75 17.01
N PRO A 50 -2.62 3.32 18.20
CA PRO A 50 -2.50 4.75 18.52
C PRO A 50 -1.37 5.45 17.76
N ALA A 51 -1.48 6.76 17.54
CA ALA A 51 -0.47 7.54 16.84
C ALA A 51 0.90 7.52 17.58
N ASP A 52 2.00 7.65 16.84
CA ASP A 52 3.34 7.78 17.42
C ASP A 52 3.39 8.91 18.46
N GLY A 53 4.09 8.68 19.55
CA GLY A 53 4.17 9.62 20.65
C GLY A 53 2.97 9.61 21.62
N SER A 54 2.01 8.72 21.44
CA SER A 54 0.82 8.64 22.28
C SER A 54 1.11 8.02 23.65
N ARG A 55 0.33 8.49 24.64
CA ARG A 55 0.14 7.75 25.89
C ARG A 55 -0.95 6.71 25.67
N ILE A 56 -0.65 5.47 26.04
CA ILE A 56 -1.54 4.32 25.80
C ILE A 56 -1.95 3.64 27.10
N GLU A 57 -3.04 2.90 27.03
CA GLU A 57 -3.54 2.07 28.13
C GLU A 57 -2.78 0.73 28.20
N LYS A 58 -2.82 0.08 29.38
CA LYS A 58 -2.14 -1.21 29.60
C LYS A 58 -2.66 -2.38 28.73
N GLN A 59 -3.80 -2.23 28.13
CA GLN A 59 -4.45 -3.21 27.26
C GLN A 59 -4.69 -2.64 25.84
N SER A 60 -3.79 -1.76 25.40
CA SER A 60 -3.92 -1.16 24.06
C SER A 60 -3.67 -2.18 22.97
N GLU A 61 -4.48 -2.13 21.94
CA GLU A 61 -4.29 -2.75 20.65
C GLU A 61 -3.58 -1.75 19.73
N PHE A 62 -2.74 -2.26 18.83
CA PHE A 62 -2.08 -1.45 17.81
C PHE A 62 -2.58 -1.89 16.46
N VAL A 63 -3.09 -0.94 15.68
CA VAL A 63 -3.58 -1.17 14.33
C VAL A 63 -2.68 -0.45 13.35
N LEU A 64 -2.21 -1.16 12.32
CA LEU A 64 -1.33 -0.66 11.29
C LEU A 64 -1.98 -0.87 9.94
N ARG A 65 -2.09 0.18 9.11
CA ARG A 65 -2.50 0.07 7.72
C ARG A 65 -1.28 0.19 6.81
N PHE A 66 -1.24 -0.70 5.82
CA PHE A 66 -0.15 -0.77 4.84
C PHE A 66 -0.62 -0.39 3.45
N SER A 67 0.29 0.13 2.64
CA SER A 67 0.05 0.43 1.22
C SER A 67 -0.26 -0.82 0.41
N GLU A 68 0.39 -1.95 0.76
CA GLU A 68 0.33 -3.20 0.03
C GLU A 68 -0.16 -4.36 0.89
N ARG A 69 -0.68 -5.40 0.23
CA ARG A 69 -1.07 -6.66 0.88
C ARG A 69 0.15 -7.37 1.44
N LEU A 70 0.05 -7.82 2.68
CA LEU A 70 1.14 -8.45 3.40
C LEU A 70 1.14 -9.97 3.22
N ASP A 71 2.32 -10.56 3.11
CA ASP A 71 2.48 -12.01 3.21
C ASP A 71 2.41 -12.45 4.68
N LEU A 72 1.31 -13.12 5.04
CA LEU A 72 1.10 -13.64 6.39
C LEU A 72 2.25 -14.53 6.87
N ALA A 73 2.93 -15.25 5.96
CA ALA A 73 4.05 -16.09 6.32
C ALA A 73 5.29 -15.29 6.76
N SER A 74 5.38 -14.01 6.41
CA SER A 74 6.47 -13.12 6.83
C SER A 74 6.22 -12.43 8.17
N LEU A 75 5.02 -12.58 8.78
CA LEU A 75 4.69 -12.01 10.08
C LEU A 75 5.35 -12.81 11.22
N GLU A 76 6.67 -12.74 11.29
CA GLU A 76 7.45 -13.31 12.39
C GLU A 76 7.96 -12.18 13.31
N LYS A 77 8.47 -12.54 14.47
CA LYS A 77 8.92 -11.61 15.52
C LYS A 77 10.04 -10.64 15.11
N ASP A 78 10.77 -10.96 14.05
CA ASP A 78 11.80 -10.11 13.46
C ASP A 78 11.26 -9.17 12.37
N ALA A 79 10.05 -9.39 11.92
CA ALA A 79 9.36 -8.54 10.96
C ALA A 79 8.56 -7.42 11.63
N VAL A 80 7.78 -7.76 12.68
CA VAL A 80 6.96 -6.82 13.46
C VAL A 80 7.12 -7.13 14.94
N ALA A 81 7.51 -6.16 15.74
CA ALA A 81 7.69 -6.34 17.17
C ALA A 81 7.27 -5.12 17.99
N LEU A 82 6.61 -5.37 19.11
CA LEU A 82 6.45 -4.39 20.19
C LEU A 82 7.57 -4.63 21.20
N LEU A 83 8.44 -3.66 21.41
CA LEU A 83 9.60 -3.76 22.26
C LEU A 83 9.42 -2.93 23.53
N PHE A 84 9.69 -3.51 24.68
CA PHE A 84 9.73 -2.78 25.94
C PHE A 84 11.14 -2.23 26.19
N ASN A 85 11.25 -0.91 26.28
CA ASN A 85 12.51 -0.20 26.52
C ASN A 85 12.58 0.26 27.98
N ALA A 86 13.02 -0.62 28.88
CA ALA A 86 13.09 -0.36 30.31
C ALA A 86 14.16 0.70 30.69
N GLU A 87 15.18 0.90 29.87
CA GLU A 87 16.32 1.78 30.14
C GLU A 87 16.24 3.13 29.39
N GLU A 88 15.14 3.39 28.69
CA GLU A 88 14.95 4.61 27.88
C GLU A 88 16.08 4.84 26.86
N LYS A 89 16.63 3.75 26.31
CA LYS A 89 17.67 3.82 25.28
C LYS A 89 17.17 4.55 24.04
N THR A 90 18.06 5.32 23.45
CA THR A 90 17.88 5.92 22.12
C THR A 90 18.67 5.10 21.11
N PHE A 91 18.06 4.78 19.98
CA PHE A 91 18.71 4.03 18.89
C PHE A 91 19.23 5.00 17.84
N SER A 92 20.47 4.82 17.43
CA SER A 92 21.10 5.67 16.42
C SER A 92 20.83 5.17 14.99
N ASP A 93 20.67 3.88 14.81
CA ASP A 93 20.34 3.25 13.53
C ASP A 93 19.67 1.87 13.70
N ILE A 94 19.37 1.22 12.57
CA ILE A 94 18.79 -0.12 12.50
C ILE A 94 19.70 -1.18 13.14
N GLY A 95 21.01 -1.04 12.95
CA GLY A 95 21.98 -1.99 13.44
C GLY A 95 21.95 -2.06 14.97
N ASP A 96 21.98 -0.92 15.63
CA ASP A 96 21.90 -0.81 17.09
C ASP A 96 20.61 -1.47 17.64
N LEU A 97 19.46 -1.20 16.99
CA LEU A 97 18.19 -1.79 17.40
C LEU A 97 18.19 -3.32 17.24
N MET A 98 18.70 -3.82 16.11
CA MET A 98 18.73 -5.26 15.83
C MET A 98 19.75 -5.98 16.72
N ASP A 99 20.85 -5.34 17.04
CA ASP A 99 21.86 -5.87 17.96
C ASP A 99 21.32 -5.94 19.39
N ASP A 100 20.61 -4.92 19.86
CA ASP A 100 19.96 -4.90 21.17
C ASP A 100 18.82 -5.92 21.26
N LEU A 101 18.07 -6.11 20.18
CA LEU A 101 17.06 -7.17 20.10
C LEU A 101 17.70 -8.57 20.12
N ALA A 102 18.78 -8.78 19.38
CA ALA A 102 19.51 -10.05 19.33
C ALA A 102 20.24 -10.37 20.63
N SER A 103 20.78 -9.36 21.34
CA SER A 103 21.43 -9.51 22.65
C SER A 103 20.44 -9.74 23.79
N GLY A 104 19.14 -9.46 23.57
CA GLY A 104 18.09 -9.53 24.59
C GLY A 104 18.10 -8.35 25.56
N GLU A 105 18.79 -7.27 25.24
CA GLU A 105 18.73 -6.01 25.98
C GLU A 105 17.36 -5.31 25.80
N LEU A 106 16.70 -5.56 24.67
CA LEU A 106 15.31 -5.20 24.43
C LEU A 106 14.41 -6.44 24.53
N ALA A 107 13.41 -6.36 25.36
CA ALA A 107 12.43 -7.43 25.50
C ALA A 107 11.30 -7.24 24.49
N ALA A 108 11.15 -8.16 23.56
CA ALA A 108 9.95 -8.22 22.74
C ALA A 108 8.74 -8.60 23.61
N VAL A 109 7.68 -7.82 23.52
CA VAL A 109 6.40 -8.11 24.18
C VAL A 109 5.70 -9.21 23.38
N PRO A 110 5.39 -10.37 24.00
CA PRO A 110 4.60 -11.40 23.35
C PRO A 110 3.28 -10.80 22.85
N SER A 111 3.00 -10.97 21.56
CA SER A 111 1.83 -10.38 20.93
C SER A 111 1.21 -11.32 19.92
N GLN A 112 -0.10 -11.22 19.75
CA GLN A 112 -0.84 -11.88 18.68
C GLN A 112 -1.00 -10.92 17.51
N PHE A 113 -0.90 -11.45 16.30
CA PHE A 113 -1.12 -10.72 15.07
C PHE A 113 -2.40 -11.17 14.41
N LEU A 114 -3.25 -10.22 14.03
CA LEU A 114 -4.46 -10.46 13.26
C LEU A 114 -4.36 -9.61 11.99
N LEU A 115 -4.41 -10.26 10.86
CA LEU A 115 -4.45 -9.59 9.56
C LEU A 115 -5.91 -9.61 9.08
N ASP A 116 -6.38 -8.50 8.55
CA ASP A 116 -7.72 -8.38 8.02
C ASP A 116 -7.92 -9.23 6.74
N SER A 117 -9.13 -9.27 6.21
CA SER A 117 -9.45 -10.09 5.01
C SER A 117 -8.79 -9.56 3.73
N GLU A 118 -8.40 -8.29 3.72
CA GLU A 118 -7.71 -7.64 2.59
C GLU A 118 -6.19 -7.73 2.70
N GLU A 119 -5.68 -8.28 3.83
CA GLU A 119 -4.26 -8.42 4.12
C GLU A 119 -3.48 -7.08 4.17
N LYS A 120 -4.18 -5.97 4.38
CA LYS A 120 -3.61 -4.62 4.46
C LYS A 120 -3.66 -3.99 5.85
N GLU A 121 -4.49 -4.49 6.76
CA GLU A 121 -4.59 -4.00 8.12
C GLU A 121 -4.13 -5.07 9.10
N LEU A 122 -3.11 -4.74 9.89
CA LEU A 122 -2.51 -5.61 10.89
C LEU A 122 -2.83 -5.11 12.29
N SER A 123 -3.59 -5.88 13.05
CA SER A 123 -3.76 -5.68 14.48
C SER A 123 -2.70 -6.45 15.26
N LEU A 124 -2.01 -5.75 16.16
CA LEU A 124 -1.08 -6.33 17.12
C LEU A 124 -1.69 -6.22 18.51
N LEU A 125 -1.92 -7.38 19.13
CA LEU A 125 -2.50 -7.48 20.46
C LEU A 125 -1.47 -8.05 21.44
N PRO A 126 -0.96 -7.24 22.39
CA PRO A 126 -0.06 -7.73 23.43
C PRO A 126 -0.69 -8.83 24.28
N GLU A 127 0.06 -9.87 24.60
CA GLU A 127 -0.38 -10.91 25.53
C GLU A 127 -0.23 -10.44 26.99
N GLY A 128 -1.33 -10.01 27.59
CA GLY A 128 -1.38 -9.51 28.95
C GLY A 128 -1.32 -7.99 29.07
N GLU A 129 -1.19 -7.50 30.30
CA GLU A 129 -1.10 -6.07 30.57
C GLU A 129 0.32 -5.55 30.36
N LEU A 130 0.44 -4.42 29.67
CA LEU A 130 1.69 -3.71 29.49
C LEU A 130 2.16 -3.12 30.84
N ALA A 131 3.44 -3.23 31.14
CA ALA A 131 4.06 -2.55 32.28
C ALA A 131 4.14 -1.04 32.05
N ASP A 132 4.27 -0.26 33.11
CA ASP A 132 4.55 1.17 32.99
C ASP A 132 5.94 1.35 32.37
N GLY A 133 6.08 2.21 31.36
CA GLY A 133 7.35 2.46 30.67
C GLY A 133 7.19 2.82 29.19
N ILE A 134 8.30 2.82 28.47
CA ILE A 134 8.37 3.21 27.07
C ILE A 134 8.34 1.96 26.18
N TYR A 135 7.59 2.05 25.09
CA TYR A 135 7.44 0.99 24.09
C TYR A 135 7.81 1.50 22.70
N HIS A 136 8.37 0.61 21.89
CA HIS A 136 8.65 0.85 20.49
C HIS A 136 7.96 -0.21 19.65
N LEU A 137 7.06 0.20 18.76
CA LEU A 137 6.52 -0.65 17.72
C LEU A 137 7.43 -0.53 16.50
N VAL A 138 8.03 -1.64 16.10
CA VAL A 138 9.05 -1.68 15.04
C VAL A 138 8.60 -2.59 13.92
N ILE A 139 8.74 -2.13 12.68
CA ILE A 139 8.57 -2.94 11.48
C ILE A 139 9.86 -2.92 10.69
N THR A 140 10.32 -4.10 10.30
CA THR A 140 11.59 -4.29 9.61
C THR A 140 11.38 -4.73 8.15
N PRO A 141 12.41 -4.66 7.31
CA PRO A 141 12.36 -5.22 5.95
C PRO A 141 12.18 -6.74 5.87
N ALA A 142 12.12 -7.45 7.00
CA ALA A 142 11.75 -8.86 7.03
C ALA A 142 10.25 -9.09 6.75
N LEU A 143 9.41 -8.06 6.95
CA LEU A 143 8.02 -8.07 6.52
C LEU A 143 7.97 -7.98 4.99
N LEU A 144 7.20 -8.87 4.37
CA LEU A 144 7.09 -8.94 2.91
C LEU A 144 5.65 -8.64 2.46
N SER A 145 5.52 -8.07 1.27
CA SER A 145 4.25 -8.07 0.55
C SER A 145 3.92 -9.47 0.02
N VAL A 146 2.69 -9.70 -0.45
CA VAL A 146 2.29 -10.95 -1.13
C VAL A 146 3.11 -11.23 -2.39
N GLN A 147 3.73 -10.21 -2.99
CA GLN A 147 4.67 -10.32 -4.10
C GLN A 147 6.10 -10.69 -3.66
N GLY A 148 6.35 -10.76 -2.34
CA GLY A 148 7.66 -11.08 -1.78
C GLY A 148 8.60 -9.88 -1.68
N LEU A 149 8.10 -8.65 -1.80
CA LEU A 149 8.90 -7.44 -1.69
C LEU A 149 9.05 -6.99 -0.25
N PRO A 150 10.26 -6.61 0.19
CA PRO A 150 10.51 -6.25 1.56
C PRO A 150 9.89 -4.90 1.91
N PHE A 151 9.41 -4.79 3.15
CA PHE A 151 8.94 -3.54 3.73
C PHE A 151 10.02 -2.45 3.64
N ASN A 152 9.60 -1.24 3.28
CA ASN A 152 10.45 -0.07 3.30
C ASN A 152 9.61 1.18 3.57
N GLN A 153 9.78 1.82 4.72
CA GLN A 153 9.00 3.01 5.09
C GLN A 153 9.25 4.22 4.16
N LYS A 154 10.33 4.19 3.37
CA LYS A 154 10.57 5.15 2.29
C LYS A 154 10.91 4.41 1.00
N PRO A 155 9.90 4.00 0.24
CA PRO A 155 10.13 3.39 -1.06
C PRO A 155 11.07 4.24 -1.92
N GLY A 156 12.06 3.58 -2.56
CA GLY A 156 13.06 4.26 -3.39
C GLY A 156 14.32 4.75 -2.70
N GLU A 157 14.36 4.70 -1.38
CA GLU A 157 15.58 4.91 -0.62
C GLU A 157 16.17 3.57 -0.12
N SER A 158 17.31 3.60 0.54
CA SER A 158 17.82 2.43 1.27
C SER A 158 16.75 1.93 2.25
N PRO A 159 16.60 0.60 2.46
CA PRO A 159 15.57 0.06 3.33
C PRO A 159 15.53 0.74 4.69
N GLN A 160 14.36 1.25 5.05
CA GLN A 160 14.13 1.95 6.31
C GLN A 160 13.08 1.24 7.13
N LEU A 161 13.30 1.21 8.46
CA LEU A 161 12.33 0.73 9.44
C LEU A 161 11.17 1.72 9.60
N PHE A 162 10.03 1.20 10.06
CA PHE A 162 9.05 2.01 10.75
C PHE A 162 9.24 1.83 12.27
N ILE A 163 9.22 2.94 13.00
CA ILE A 163 9.27 2.94 14.47
C ILE A 163 8.23 3.92 15.00
N ALA A 164 7.32 3.45 15.84
CA ALA A 164 6.41 4.29 16.61
C ALA A 164 6.66 4.08 18.11
N ARG A 165 6.53 5.15 18.90
CA ARG A 165 6.86 5.18 20.33
C ARG A 165 5.62 5.44 21.16
N TYR A 166 5.55 4.77 22.29
CA TYR A 166 4.42 4.88 23.20
C TYR A 166 4.88 4.91 24.63
N ILE A 167 4.06 5.48 25.51
CA ILE A 167 4.27 5.47 26.94
C ILE A 167 3.06 4.89 27.66
N VAL A 168 3.29 3.97 28.58
CA VAL A 168 2.29 3.43 29.51
C VAL A 168 2.57 3.99 30.90
N GLY A 169 1.52 4.43 31.61
CA GLY A 169 1.66 4.99 32.96
C GLY A 169 2.04 6.47 32.99
N GLU A 170 2.63 6.93 34.09
CA GLU A 170 3.10 8.30 34.28
C GLU A 170 4.53 8.47 33.72
N GLY A 171 4.84 9.66 33.21
CA GLY A 171 6.13 10.00 32.63
C GLY A 171 5.97 10.88 31.39
N GLU A 172 7.08 11.26 30.78
CA GLU A 172 7.12 11.95 29.50
C GLU A 172 7.96 11.10 28.56
N LEU A 173 7.59 11.04 27.28
CA LEU A 173 8.46 10.47 26.26
C LEU A 173 9.72 11.34 26.22
N PRO A 174 10.95 10.76 26.28
CA PRO A 174 12.16 11.51 26.12
C PRO A 174 12.06 12.37 24.86
N GLN A 175 12.26 13.67 25.00
CA GLN A 175 12.47 14.52 23.82
C GLN A 175 13.71 13.95 23.13
N LEU A 176 13.57 13.53 21.89
CA LEU A 176 14.73 13.17 21.08
C LEU A 176 15.64 14.40 21.10
N GLY A 177 16.75 14.31 21.88
CA GLY A 177 17.82 15.30 21.77
C GLY A 177 18.17 15.35 20.29
N GLU A 178 18.42 16.57 19.76
CA GLU A 178 18.90 16.74 18.40
C GLU A 178 20.14 15.88 18.21
N SER A 179 19.93 14.63 17.79
CA SER A 179 21.00 13.75 17.35
C SER A 179 21.51 14.33 16.04
N PRO A 180 22.82 14.36 15.78
CA PRO A 180 23.31 14.81 14.50
C PRO A 180 22.69 13.88 13.44
N ALA A 181 21.70 14.41 12.74
CA ALA A 181 21.08 13.92 11.52
C ALA A 181 21.21 12.40 11.22
N GLY A 182 20.70 11.56 12.11
CA GLY A 182 20.17 10.24 11.73
C GLY A 182 18.73 10.43 11.26
N PRO A 183 18.21 9.57 10.36
CA PRO A 183 16.87 9.79 9.84
C PRO A 183 15.87 9.78 10.98
N THR A 184 15.36 10.95 11.32
CA THR A 184 14.12 11.11 12.07
C THR A 184 13.09 10.18 11.46
N SER A 185 12.29 9.49 12.28
CA SER A 185 10.97 9.05 11.77
C SER A 185 10.45 10.20 10.94
N PRO A 186 10.16 10.03 9.65
CA PRO A 186 9.63 11.15 8.89
C PRO A 186 8.47 11.67 9.72
N PRO A 187 8.35 13.00 9.93
CA PRO A 187 7.12 13.55 10.44
C PRO A 187 6.00 12.87 9.64
N PRO A 188 4.86 12.56 10.25
CA PRO A 188 3.75 11.98 9.51
C PRO A 188 3.68 12.78 8.21
N PRO A 189 3.58 12.12 7.05
CA PRO A 189 3.78 12.79 5.78
C PRO A 189 3.01 14.10 5.82
N ILE A 190 3.72 15.24 5.71
CA ILE A 190 3.06 16.54 5.72
C ILE A 190 2.39 16.60 4.37
N PHE A 191 1.16 16.10 4.36
CA PHE A 191 0.32 16.22 3.19
C PHE A 191 0.10 17.69 2.91
N GLY A 192 0.18 18.06 1.66
CA GLY A 192 -0.29 19.34 1.19
C GLY A 192 -1.79 19.52 1.47
N PRO A 193 -2.35 20.67 1.15
CA PRO A 193 -3.79 20.88 1.32
C PRO A 193 -4.56 19.86 0.46
N PRO A 194 -5.60 19.22 1.03
CA PRO A 194 -6.46 18.36 0.26
C PRO A 194 -7.23 19.17 -0.79
N PRO A 195 -7.72 18.53 -1.87
CA PRO A 195 -8.53 19.23 -2.87
C PRO A 195 -9.86 19.69 -2.26
N GLU A 196 -10.32 20.87 -2.67
CA GLU A 196 -11.68 21.36 -2.35
C GLU A 196 -12.74 20.59 -3.14
N SER A 197 -12.37 20.07 -4.33
CA SER A 197 -13.17 19.17 -5.16
C SER A 197 -12.24 18.20 -5.88
N LEU A 198 -12.68 16.96 -6.02
CA LEU A 198 -11.97 15.93 -6.78
C LEU A 198 -13.00 14.93 -7.31
N VAL A 199 -12.96 14.67 -8.60
CA VAL A 199 -13.85 13.73 -9.28
C VAL A 199 -13.08 12.83 -10.24
N ILE A 200 -13.68 11.70 -10.60
CA ILE A 200 -13.25 10.87 -11.72
C ILE A 200 -13.69 11.58 -12.99
N GLN A 201 -12.74 12.06 -13.79
CA GLN A 201 -13.01 12.91 -14.95
C GLN A 201 -13.21 12.11 -16.23
N GLU A 202 -12.28 11.23 -16.53
CA GLU A 202 -12.31 10.36 -17.71
C GLU A 202 -11.70 9.00 -17.37
N PHE A 203 -12.25 7.93 -17.95
CA PHE A 203 -11.65 6.61 -17.83
C PHE A 203 -11.96 5.74 -19.04
N LEU A 204 -10.98 4.90 -19.39
CA LEU A 204 -11.09 3.88 -20.42
C LEU A 204 -10.96 2.50 -19.78
N TYR A 205 -12.00 1.69 -19.88
CA TYR A 205 -12.07 0.36 -19.26
C TYR A 205 -12.00 -0.79 -20.28
N ASP A 206 -12.26 -0.53 -21.56
CA ASP A 206 -12.25 -1.54 -22.63
C ASP A 206 -11.35 -1.06 -23.79
N GLY A 207 -10.12 -1.54 -23.82
CA GLY A 207 -9.14 -1.22 -24.88
C GLY A 207 -9.54 -1.79 -26.24
N LYS A 208 -8.90 -1.32 -27.33
CA LYS A 208 -9.13 -1.79 -28.70
C LYS A 208 -8.49 -3.15 -28.98
N VAL A 209 -7.42 -3.49 -28.28
CA VAL A 209 -6.78 -4.79 -28.37
C VAL A 209 -7.42 -5.70 -27.32
N SER A 210 -7.53 -6.99 -27.62
CA SER A 210 -8.09 -7.94 -26.66
C SER A 210 -7.23 -7.98 -25.41
N GLU A 211 -7.69 -7.50 -24.30
CA GLU A 211 -6.99 -7.24 -23.07
C GLU A 211 -6.50 -5.78 -23.04
N THR A 212 -6.93 -5.05 -22.03
CA THR A 212 -6.70 -3.61 -21.82
C THR A 212 -5.24 -3.22 -21.58
N ASP A 213 -4.34 -4.07 -21.93
CA ASP A 213 -2.93 -4.14 -21.65
C ASP A 213 -2.16 -2.86 -22.01
N GLY A 214 -2.08 -1.94 -21.06
CA GLY A 214 -1.45 -0.64 -21.22
C GLY A 214 -2.31 0.37 -22.00
N GLU A 215 -3.59 0.14 -22.21
CA GLU A 215 -4.50 1.10 -22.86
C GLU A 215 -5.49 1.72 -21.86
N ALA A 216 -5.77 1.06 -20.73
CA ALA A 216 -6.67 1.58 -19.72
C ALA A 216 -6.07 2.79 -18.98
N PHE A 217 -6.93 3.69 -18.56
CA PHE A 217 -6.55 4.83 -17.73
C PHE A 217 -7.71 5.33 -16.89
N VAL A 218 -7.38 6.01 -15.81
CA VAL A 218 -8.29 6.81 -14.98
C VAL A 218 -7.70 8.19 -14.83
N GLU A 219 -8.46 9.21 -15.16
CA GLU A 219 -8.11 10.61 -14.98
C GLU A 219 -8.92 11.21 -13.84
N LEU A 220 -8.25 11.82 -12.88
CA LEU A 220 -8.84 12.58 -11.80
C LEU A 220 -8.75 14.07 -12.11
N TYR A 221 -9.79 14.83 -11.77
CA TYR A 221 -9.81 16.27 -11.93
C TYR A 221 -10.27 16.97 -10.66
N GLY A 222 -9.55 18.00 -10.26
CA GLY A 222 -9.86 18.74 -9.05
C GLY A 222 -9.04 20.01 -8.85
N THR A 223 -8.88 20.43 -7.60
CA THR A 223 -8.16 21.64 -7.24
C THR A 223 -6.68 21.53 -7.60
N ALA A 224 -6.21 22.38 -8.53
CA ALA A 224 -4.82 22.39 -8.96
C ALA A 224 -3.83 22.54 -7.80
N GLY A 225 -2.76 21.74 -7.80
CA GLY A 225 -1.74 21.73 -6.75
C GLY A 225 -2.16 21.07 -5.43
N ALA A 226 -3.37 20.52 -5.34
CA ALA A 226 -3.81 19.79 -4.15
C ALA A 226 -3.12 18.44 -4.03
N ASP A 227 -2.93 18.02 -2.79
CA ASP A 227 -2.27 16.76 -2.44
C ASP A 227 -3.30 15.63 -2.31
N ILE A 228 -3.22 14.67 -3.23
CA ILE A 228 -4.04 13.46 -3.29
C ILE A 228 -3.24 12.19 -2.95
N SER A 229 -2.10 12.35 -2.27
CA SER A 229 -1.32 11.23 -1.77
C SER A 229 -2.17 10.28 -0.95
N LEU A 230 -2.02 8.98 -1.18
CA LEU A 230 -2.74 7.90 -0.50
C LEU A 230 -4.27 7.86 -0.76
N TYR A 231 -4.77 8.65 -1.71
CA TYR A 231 -6.15 8.46 -2.19
C TYR A 231 -6.24 7.15 -2.97
N GLN A 232 -7.44 6.62 -3.06
CA GLN A 232 -7.65 5.29 -3.62
C GLN A 232 -8.69 5.33 -4.73
N VAL A 233 -8.43 4.60 -5.81
CA VAL A 233 -9.42 4.29 -6.84
C VAL A 233 -9.71 2.80 -6.77
N LEU A 234 -10.95 2.45 -6.47
CA LEU A 234 -11.43 1.08 -6.39
C LEU A 234 -12.20 0.73 -7.66
N PHE A 235 -11.96 -0.45 -8.19
CA PHE A 235 -12.75 -1.05 -9.26
C PHE A 235 -13.69 -2.08 -8.66
N LEU A 236 -14.96 -2.02 -9.03
CA LEU A 236 -16.04 -2.77 -8.41
C LEU A 236 -16.83 -3.54 -9.43
N ASN A 237 -17.02 -4.84 -9.20
CA ASN A 237 -17.91 -5.65 -10.01
C ASN A 237 -19.37 -5.25 -9.77
N GLY A 238 -20.01 -4.69 -10.78
CA GLY A 238 -21.36 -4.16 -10.67
C GLY A 238 -22.45 -5.23 -10.49
N SER A 239 -22.14 -6.50 -10.74
CA SER A 239 -23.12 -7.57 -10.55
C SER A 239 -23.29 -8.00 -9.08
N ASN A 240 -22.27 -7.81 -8.24
CA ASN A 240 -22.26 -8.25 -6.85
C ASN A 240 -21.70 -7.22 -5.86
N GLY A 241 -21.07 -6.14 -6.35
CA GLY A 241 -20.48 -5.08 -5.55
C GLY A 241 -19.13 -5.44 -4.91
N GLU A 242 -18.52 -6.56 -5.30
CA GLU A 242 -17.19 -6.94 -4.83
C GLU A 242 -16.12 -6.05 -5.46
N GLU A 243 -15.10 -5.71 -4.67
CA GLU A 243 -13.91 -5.06 -5.18
C GLU A 243 -13.12 -6.07 -6.03
N THR A 244 -12.78 -5.66 -7.25
CA THR A 244 -11.95 -6.46 -8.16
C THR A 244 -10.51 -6.01 -8.12
N GLU A 245 -10.27 -4.70 -7.90
CA GLU A 245 -8.96 -4.11 -7.92
C GLU A 245 -8.93 -2.76 -7.20
N ARG A 246 -7.76 -2.34 -6.74
CA ARG A 246 -7.55 -1.09 -6.01
C ARG A 246 -6.22 -0.46 -6.38
N ILE A 247 -6.25 0.79 -6.75
CA ILE A 247 -5.06 1.64 -6.90
C ILE A 247 -4.95 2.53 -5.66
N THR A 248 -3.78 2.55 -5.03
CA THR A 248 -3.46 3.51 -3.97
C THR A 248 -2.40 4.47 -4.48
N LEU A 249 -2.73 5.75 -4.53
CA LEU A 249 -1.80 6.77 -5.02
C LEU A 249 -0.59 6.91 -4.10
N PRO A 250 0.63 6.97 -4.66
CA PRO A 250 1.85 7.06 -3.86
C PRO A 250 1.95 8.41 -3.11
N PRO A 251 2.84 8.51 -2.11
CA PRO A 251 3.21 9.79 -1.52
C PRO A 251 3.71 10.78 -2.57
N ASN A 252 3.38 12.07 -2.41
CA ASN A 252 3.66 13.16 -3.35
C ASN A 252 2.83 13.12 -4.65
N SER A 253 1.70 12.45 -4.66
CA SER A 253 0.72 12.59 -5.73
C SER A 253 0.04 13.95 -5.62
N ILE A 254 0.38 14.84 -6.53
CA ILE A 254 -0.09 16.23 -6.55
C ILE A 254 -0.83 16.49 -7.87
N LEU A 255 -2.05 17.02 -7.79
CA LEU A 255 -2.78 17.45 -8.98
C LEU A 255 -1.97 18.52 -9.76
N GLY A 256 -1.91 18.36 -11.08
CA GLY A 256 -1.20 19.27 -11.96
C GLY A 256 -1.68 20.74 -11.87
N GLU A 257 -0.99 21.66 -12.54
CA GLU A 257 -1.42 23.05 -12.63
C GLU A 257 -2.76 23.22 -13.37
N ASP A 258 -3.11 22.23 -14.20
CA ASP A 258 -4.39 22.07 -14.91
C ASP A 258 -5.48 21.42 -14.07
N GLY A 259 -5.14 20.93 -12.88
CA GLY A 259 -6.02 20.21 -11.98
C GLY A 259 -6.17 18.72 -12.33
N ILE A 260 -5.37 18.19 -13.25
CA ILE A 260 -5.44 16.79 -13.69
C ILE A 260 -4.41 15.93 -12.94
N PHE A 261 -4.78 14.67 -12.72
CA PHE A 261 -3.87 13.58 -12.34
C PHE A 261 -4.25 12.34 -13.13
N LEU A 262 -3.33 11.89 -13.98
CA LEU A 262 -3.56 10.79 -14.93
C LEU A 262 -2.89 9.50 -14.41
N ILE A 263 -3.71 8.47 -14.19
CA ILE A 263 -3.30 7.12 -13.81
C ILE A 263 -3.44 6.24 -15.06
N ALA A 264 -2.39 5.51 -15.44
CA ALA A 264 -2.44 4.67 -16.62
C ALA A 264 -1.97 3.24 -16.34
N ASP A 265 -2.62 2.28 -17.03
CA ASP A 265 -2.26 0.88 -16.98
C ASP A 265 -0.90 0.60 -17.60
N LEU A 266 -0.18 -0.33 -17.00
CA LEU A 266 1.10 -0.86 -17.48
C LEU A 266 0.88 -1.88 -18.60
N LYS A 267 1.75 -1.87 -19.60
CA LYS A 267 1.80 -2.97 -20.57
C LYS A 267 2.25 -4.25 -19.92
N THR A 268 1.63 -5.36 -20.28
CA THR A 268 2.00 -6.70 -19.79
C THR A 268 3.52 -6.92 -19.82
N GLY A 269 4.05 -7.28 -18.65
CA GLY A 269 5.46 -7.54 -18.46
C GLY A 269 6.35 -6.29 -18.47
N SER A 270 5.76 -5.09 -18.44
CA SER A 270 6.45 -3.82 -18.27
C SER A 270 6.17 -3.27 -16.87
N THR A 271 7.14 -2.61 -16.30
CA THR A 271 7.03 -1.90 -15.02
C THR A 271 7.14 -0.38 -15.18
N THR A 272 7.33 0.09 -16.42
CA THR A 272 7.59 1.52 -16.69
C THR A 272 6.96 2.00 -17.99
N SER A 273 6.19 1.16 -18.69
CA SER A 273 5.67 1.48 -20.00
C SER A 273 4.17 1.26 -20.08
N SER A 274 3.47 2.29 -20.50
CA SER A 274 2.04 2.29 -20.84
C SER A 274 1.83 2.58 -22.33
N GLY A 275 0.63 2.34 -22.83
CA GLY A 275 0.14 2.85 -24.11
C GLY A 275 -0.33 4.29 -24.02
N VAL A 276 -0.64 4.75 -22.81
CA VAL A 276 -1.11 6.09 -22.50
C VAL A 276 0.08 7.00 -22.21
N ALA A 277 0.17 8.11 -22.92
CA ALA A 277 1.30 9.04 -22.78
C ALA A 277 0.98 10.10 -21.71
N GLY A 278 2.02 10.52 -20.96
CA GLY A 278 1.90 11.65 -20.04
C GLY A 278 1.27 11.28 -18.69
N ALA A 279 1.15 10.00 -18.34
CA ALA A 279 0.64 9.57 -17.04
C ALA A 279 1.52 10.09 -15.89
N ASP A 280 0.87 10.55 -14.84
CA ASP A 280 1.49 10.96 -13.57
C ASP A 280 1.84 9.75 -12.70
N PHE A 281 1.04 8.69 -12.81
CA PHE A 281 1.22 7.44 -12.11
C PHE A 281 0.94 6.24 -13.03
N LEU A 282 1.74 5.20 -12.91
CA LEU A 282 1.58 3.94 -13.62
C LEU A 282 1.35 2.82 -12.61
N ASP A 283 0.29 2.05 -12.84
CA ASP A 283 -0.02 0.86 -12.04
C ASP A 283 -0.51 -0.25 -12.97
N GLN A 284 -0.59 -1.47 -12.48
CA GLN A 284 -1.16 -2.56 -13.24
C GLN A 284 -2.62 -2.73 -12.83
N PHE A 285 -3.56 -2.47 -13.74
CA PHE A 285 -4.97 -2.66 -13.49
C PHE A 285 -5.71 -3.03 -14.78
N ASP A 286 -6.77 -3.82 -14.64
CA ASP A 286 -7.56 -4.33 -15.75
C ASP A 286 -9.07 -4.17 -15.47
N PRO A 287 -9.65 -2.98 -15.75
CA PRO A 287 -11.05 -2.73 -15.48
C PRO A 287 -11.93 -3.70 -16.26
N GLN A 288 -12.98 -4.18 -15.62
CA GLN A 288 -13.92 -5.08 -16.27
C GLN A 288 -14.91 -4.33 -17.16
N ASN A 289 -15.45 -5.04 -18.18
CA ASN A 289 -16.55 -4.54 -18.98
C ASN A 289 -17.85 -4.56 -18.17
N GLY A 290 -18.61 -3.49 -18.24
CA GLY A 290 -19.82 -3.28 -17.42
C GLY A 290 -20.86 -4.42 -17.45
N PRO A 291 -21.79 -4.47 -16.47
CA PRO A 291 -22.03 -3.41 -15.48
C PRO A 291 -21.02 -3.44 -14.35
N ASP A 292 -20.31 -2.34 -14.16
CA ASP A 292 -19.25 -2.21 -13.15
C ASP A 292 -19.21 -0.78 -12.60
N GLY A 293 -18.24 -0.48 -11.74
CA GLY A 293 -18.10 0.85 -11.18
C GLY A 293 -16.71 1.16 -10.64
N LEU A 294 -16.49 2.44 -10.40
CA LEU A 294 -15.33 2.98 -9.73
C LEU A 294 -15.75 3.77 -8.49
N GLN A 295 -14.95 3.69 -7.43
CA GLN A 295 -15.06 4.58 -6.28
C GLN A 295 -13.74 5.33 -6.09
N LEU A 296 -13.81 6.62 -5.82
CA LEU A 296 -12.70 7.46 -5.43
C LEU A 296 -12.80 7.74 -3.94
N LEU A 297 -11.82 7.28 -3.17
CA LEU A 297 -11.76 7.49 -1.73
C LEU A 297 -10.61 8.42 -1.38
N ASN A 298 -10.81 9.26 -0.35
CA ASN A 298 -9.71 10.00 0.23
C ASN A 298 -8.82 9.09 1.11
N ARG A 299 -7.75 9.65 1.67
CA ARG A 299 -6.80 8.91 2.53
C ARG A 299 -7.43 8.37 3.82
N ASP A 300 -8.57 8.90 4.23
CA ASP A 300 -9.32 8.48 5.42
C ASP A 300 -10.39 7.42 5.08
N GLY A 301 -10.46 7.00 3.79
CA GLY A 301 -11.43 6.03 3.29
C GLY A 301 -12.84 6.61 3.06
N GLU A 302 -12.99 7.93 3.07
CA GLU A 302 -14.26 8.58 2.78
C GLU A 302 -14.49 8.65 1.26
N LEU A 303 -15.71 8.32 0.81
CA LEU A 303 -16.11 8.37 -0.58
C LEU A 303 -16.20 9.83 -1.05
N LEU A 304 -15.45 10.16 -2.10
CA LEU A 304 -15.46 11.47 -2.73
C LEU A 304 -16.31 11.49 -4.00
N ASP A 305 -16.18 10.46 -4.83
CA ASP A 305 -16.89 10.31 -6.09
C ASP A 305 -17.10 8.84 -6.40
N THR A 306 -18.15 8.52 -7.15
CA THR A 306 -18.41 7.14 -7.60
C THR A 306 -19.14 7.10 -8.93
N VAL A 307 -18.72 6.18 -9.79
CA VAL A 307 -19.23 6.04 -11.14
C VAL A 307 -19.64 4.60 -11.40
N ALA A 308 -20.94 4.36 -11.58
CA ALA A 308 -21.41 3.12 -12.18
C ALA A 308 -21.54 3.28 -13.69
N TYR A 309 -21.18 2.26 -14.47
CA TYR A 309 -21.37 2.22 -15.91
C TYR A 309 -21.96 0.88 -16.37
N GLY A 310 -22.63 0.91 -17.51
CA GLY A 310 -23.42 -0.22 -17.95
C GLY A 310 -24.71 -0.40 -17.13
N GLU A 311 -25.70 -1.13 -17.66
CA GLU A 311 -26.99 -1.30 -17.01
C GLU A 311 -27.01 -2.54 -16.12
N GLY A 312 -27.62 -2.44 -14.94
CA GLY A 312 -27.86 -3.57 -14.04
C GLY A 312 -26.91 -3.69 -12.87
N ALA A 313 -26.07 -2.69 -12.63
CA ALA A 313 -25.20 -2.64 -11.44
C ALA A 313 -26.01 -2.61 -10.13
N VAL A 314 -25.48 -3.23 -9.07
CA VAL A 314 -26.05 -3.13 -7.73
C VAL A 314 -25.89 -1.71 -7.17
N ALA A 315 -26.77 -1.32 -6.25
CA ALA A 315 -26.76 0.04 -5.72
C ALA A 315 -25.62 0.29 -4.71
N LEU A 316 -25.18 -0.76 -4.03
CA LEU A 316 -24.13 -0.67 -2.99
C LEU A 316 -23.03 -1.70 -3.26
N ALA A 317 -21.82 -1.29 -3.06
CA ALA A 317 -20.67 -2.19 -2.99
C ALA A 317 -20.64 -2.96 -1.66
N VAL A 318 -19.81 -4.00 -1.59
CA VAL A 318 -19.65 -4.83 -0.39
C VAL A 318 -19.11 -4.01 0.80
N ASN A 319 -18.31 -2.98 0.55
CA ASN A 319 -17.86 -2.03 1.57
C ASN A 319 -18.97 -1.12 2.15
N GLY A 320 -20.21 -1.26 1.66
CA GLY A 320 -21.36 -0.49 2.13
C GLY A 320 -21.51 0.91 1.54
N LEU A 321 -20.59 1.34 0.67
CA LEU A 321 -20.64 2.62 -0.02
C LEU A 321 -21.47 2.50 -1.33
N ALA A 322 -21.94 3.65 -1.84
CA ALA A 322 -22.63 3.67 -3.13
C ALA A 322 -21.71 3.19 -4.26
N LEU A 323 -22.22 2.34 -5.16
CA LEU A 323 -21.47 1.88 -6.32
C LEU A 323 -21.50 2.90 -7.46
N GLY A 324 -22.48 3.77 -7.49
CA GLY A 324 -22.64 4.85 -8.46
C GLY A 324 -23.64 5.89 -7.98
N GLU A 325 -23.79 6.97 -8.74
CA GLU A 325 -24.70 8.08 -8.48
C GLU A 325 -25.85 8.11 -9.50
N GLY A 326 -27.07 8.22 -9.03
CA GLY A 326 -28.26 8.27 -9.87
C GLY A 326 -28.40 7.07 -10.79
N LEU A 327 -28.47 7.30 -12.08
CA LEU A 327 -28.45 6.27 -13.12
C LEU A 327 -27.03 6.02 -13.62
N PRO A 328 -26.69 4.77 -14.00
CA PRO A 328 -25.34 4.47 -14.47
C PRO A 328 -25.00 5.20 -15.76
N ALA A 329 -23.73 5.54 -15.95
CA ALA A 329 -23.19 6.02 -17.21
C ALA A 329 -23.46 5.01 -18.35
N PRO A 330 -23.50 5.44 -19.61
CA PRO A 330 -23.70 4.54 -20.73
C PRO A 330 -22.55 3.53 -20.84
N ASP A 331 -22.84 2.36 -21.38
CA ASP A 331 -21.81 1.46 -21.87
C ASP A 331 -21.24 2.00 -23.18
N VAL A 332 -19.93 1.89 -23.41
CA VAL A 332 -19.26 2.44 -24.59
C VAL A 332 -18.52 1.36 -25.39
N THR A 333 -18.24 1.66 -26.66
CA THR A 333 -17.52 0.73 -27.55
C THR A 333 -16.04 0.64 -27.16
N ALA A 334 -15.45 -0.54 -27.30
CA ALA A 334 -14.03 -0.77 -27.07
C ALA A 334 -13.13 0.31 -27.69
N GLY A 335 -12.25 0.89 -26.90
CA GLY A 335 -11.35 1.97 -27.22
C GLY A 335 -11.97 3.38 -27.18
N HIS A 336 -13.21 3.50 -26.71
CA HIS A 336 -13.80 4.77 -26.30
C HIS A 336 -13.64 4.91 -24.79
N SER A 337 -13.63 6.12 -24.28
CA SER A 337 -13.65 6.41 -22.85
C SER A 337 -15.03 6.98 -22.43
N LEU A 338 -15.28 6.95 -21.14
CA LEU A 338 -16.34 7.72 -20.50
C LEU A 338 -15.72 9.00 -19.94
N SER A 339 -16.23 10.16 -20.32
CA SER A 339 -15.68 11.46 -19.92
C SER A 339 -16.77 12.38 -19.38
N ARG A 340 -16.46 13.08 -18.27
CA ARG A 340 -17.28 14.17 -17.74
C ARG A 340 -17.03 15.45 -18.53
N LEU A 341 -17.99 16.35 -18.53
CA LEU A 341 -17.81 17.69 -19.07
C LEU A 341 -17.09 18.57 -18.01
N ALA A 342 -15.76 18.67 -18.10
CA ALA A 342 -14.92 19.57 -17.29
C ALA A 342 -15.24 19.55 -15.76
N GLY A 343 -15.26 18.36 -15.16
CA GLY A 343 -15.50 18.18 -13.72
C GLY A 343 -16.95 18.40 -13.28
N ALA A 344 -17.90 18.49 -14.20
CA ALA A 344 -19.31 18.61 -13.83
C ALA A 344 -19.78 17.34 -13.11
N ASP A 345 -20.39 17.55 -11.95
CA ASP A 345 -20.95 16.49 -11.11
C ASP A 345 -22.34 16.91 -10.66
N SER A 346 -23.35 16.18 -11.13
CA SER A 346 -24.76 16.41 -10.82
C SER A 346 -25.34 15.39 -9.83
N GLY A 347 -24.56 14.37 -9.46
CA GLY A 347 -25.03 13.22 -8.69
C GLY A 347 -25.87 12.25 -9.53
N ASP A 348 -25.67 12.22 -10.86
CA ASP A 348 -26.27 11.25 -11.77
C ASP A 348 -25.27 10.92 -12.90
N ASN A 349 -24.65 9.74 -12.82
CA ASN A 349 -23.58 9.35 -13.73
C ASN A 349 -24.02 9.34 -15.21
N ARG A 350 -25.30 9.09 -15.48
CA ARG A 350 -25.84 9.14 -16.86
C ARG A 350 -25.87 10.56 -17.45
N LEU A 351 -26.06 11.56 -16.60
CA LEU A 351 -26.06 12.95 -17.01
C LEU A 351 -24.66 13.53 -17.12
N ASP A 352 -23.77 13.04 -16.28
CA ASP A 352 -22.42 13.57 -16.15
C ASP A 352 -21.44 12.99 -17.17
N PHE A 353 -21.59 11.70 -17.53
CA PHE A 353 -20.68 11.01 -18.44
C PHE A 353 -21.24 10.86 -19.84
N GLN A 354 -20.36 11.02 -20.82
CA GLN A 354 -20.67 10.81 -22.24
C GLN A 354 -19.64 9.88 -22.89
N ASP A 355 -20.06 9.24 -23.99
CA ASP A 355 -19.18 8.45 -24.86
C ASP A 355 -18.15 9.36 -25.55
N GLN A 356 -16.90 9.21 -25.21
CA GLN A 356 -15.77 9.91 -25.80
C GLN A 356 -15.09 9.00 -26.84
N VAL A 357 -15.50 9.17 -28.10
CA VAL A 357 -15.04 8.33 -29.24
C VAL A 357 -13.51 8.36 -29.41
N THR A 358 -12.88 9.45 -29.07
CA THR A 358 -11.43 9.61 -29.06
C THR A 358 -11.04 10.02 -27.65
N PRO A 359 -10.51 9.08 -26.86
CA PRO A 359 -10.03 9.38 -25.51
C PRO A 359 -9.05 10.54 -25.48
N SER A 360 -9.10 11.33 -24.41
CA SER A 360 -8.30 12.56 -24.25
C SER A 360 -7.47 12.59 -22.97
N PRO A 361 -6.77 11.49 -22.61
CA PRO A 361 -6.02 11.43 -21.36
C PRO A 361 -5.03 12.59 -21.23
N GLY A 362 -5.04 13.27 -20.08
CA GLY A 362 -4.20 14.43 -19.80
C GLY A 362 -4.76 15.75 -20.35
N SER A 363 -6.05 15.80 -20.74
CA SER A 363 -6.68 17.03 -21.23
C SER A 363 -8.20 17.02 -21.05
N LEU A 364 -8.77 18.16 -20.63
CA LEU A 364 -10.22 18.37 -20.43
C LEU A 364 -10.96 18.64 -21.75
#